data_dfa7c8cac723b7e2b91c2461794f2d72
#
_entry.id   dfa7c8cac723b7e2b91c2461794f2d72
#
_cell.length_a   1.000
_cell.length_b   1.000
_cell.length_c   1.000
_cell.angle_alpha   90.00
_cell.angle_beta   90.00
_cell.angle_gamma   90.00
#
_symmetry.space_group_name_H-M   'P 1'
#
loop_
_entity.id
_entity.type
_entity.pdbx_description
1 polymer ?
#
loop_
_entity_poly.entity_id
_entity_poly.type
_entity_poly.pdbx_seq_one_letter_code
_entity_poly.pdbx_strand_id
1 'polypeptide(L)'
;MVKSKRFWRQKPSKTYEIDHSAFSAGFHVFADGACEPNPGPGGWGVAVYRDGVEVASDHGGDADTTNNRMELTGLLRGIEAAKALGAPAILWCDSQYAVKGANEWMHNWKKQGWKKPGNDELKNIELWQSIDVALSGADQIIIRWCKGHAGIAGNERADELSNLGLASALQI
;
A
#
# COMPACT_ATOMS: atom_id res chain seq x y z
N MET A 1 -24.30 52.75 -3.26
CA MET A 1 -24.22 51.41 -3.90
C MET A 1 -23.33 50.53 -3.04
N VAL A 2 -23.91 49.70 -2.20
CA VAL A 2 -23.18 48.76 -1.35
C VAL A 2 -22.95 47.48 -2.15
N LYS A 3 -21.68 47.15 -2.48
CA LYS A 3 -21.33 45.90 -3.14
C LYS A 3 -21.48 44.76 -2.15
N SER A 4 -22.46 43.87 -2.39
CA SER A 4 -22.68 42.62 -1.70
C SER A 4 -21.43 41.74 -1.81
N LYS A 5 -20.76 41.47 -0.69
CA LYS A 5 -19.72 40.43 -0.61
C LYS A 5 -20.40 39.06 -0.70
N ARG A 6 -20.22 38.36 -1.82
CA ARG A 6 -20.59 36.94 -1.94
C ARG A 6 -19.72 36.15 -0.96
N PHE A 7 -20.33 35.67 0.11
CA PHE A 7 -19.74 34.64 0.96
C PHE A 7 -19.69 33.35 0.15
N TRP A 8 -18.47 32.91 -0.19
CA TRP A 8 -18.24 31.56 -0.72
C TRP A 8 -18.53 30.58 0.41
N ARG A 9 -19.66 29.86 0.32
CA ARG A 9 -19.91 28.70 1.16
C ARG A 9 -18.86 27.66 0.79
N GLN A 10 -17.89 27.45 1.67
CA GLN A 10 -17.05 26.28 1.60
C GLN A 10 -17.97 25.06 1.68
N LYS A 11 -17.91 24.20 0.63
CA LYS A 11 -18.57 22.90 0.70
C LYS A 11 -17.99 22.16 1.90
N PRO A 12 -18.83 21.55 2.75
CA PRO A 12 -18.31 20.73 3.84
C PRO A 12 -17.38 19.68 3.26
N SER A 13 -16.16 19.58 3.79
CA SER A 13 -15.27 18.47 3.49
C SER A 13 -16.04 17.19 3.82
N LYS A 14 -16.10 16.24 2.86
CA LYS A 14 -16.65 14.93 3.13
C LYS A 14 -15.78 14.30 4.22
N THR A 15 -16.24 14.33 5.44
CA THR A 15 -15.71 13.53 6.53
C THR A 15 -16.06 12.08 6.17
N TYR A 16 -15.08 11.34 5.69
CA TYR A 16 -15.25 9.89 5.51
C TYR A 16 -15.23 9.28 6.91
N GLU A 17 -16.39 8.85 7.39
CA GLU A 17 -16.43 7.99 8.56
C GLU A 17 -15.77 6.66 8.20
N ILE A 18 -14.75 6.30 9.00
CA ILE A 18 -14.04 5.03 8.83
C ILE A 18 -14.78 3.98 9.63
N ASP A 19 -15.24 2.94 8.94
CA ASP A 19 -15.80 1.76 9.58
C ASP A 19 -14.68 0.89 10.15
N HIS A 20 -14.33 1.13 11.41
CA HIS A 20 -13.32 0.35 12.11
C HIS A 20 -13.69 -1.11 12.31
N SER A 21 -15.00 -1.47 12.19
CA SER A 21 -15.44 -2.85 12.28
C SER A 21 -14.94 -3.71 11.12
N ALA A 22 -14.60 -3.09 9.99
CA ALA A 22 -14.03 -3.78 8.83
C ALA A 22 -12.68 -4.48 9.13
N PHE A 23 -11.98 -4.08 10.20
CA PHE A 23 -10.67 -4.61 10.59
C PHE A 23 -10.73 -5.52 11.82
N SER A 24 -11.91 -5.79 12.38
CA SER A 24 -12.06 -6.38 13.71
C SER A 24 -12.03 -7.90 13.75
N ALA A 25 -12.33 -8.58 12.65
CA ALA A 25 -12.44 -10.05 12.62
C ALA A 25 -11.60 -10.66 11.48
N GLY A 26 -10.96 -11.79 11.76
CA GLY A 26 -10.13 -12.50 10.79
C GLY A 26 -8.73 -11.92 10.62
N PHE A 27 -8.06 -12.31 9.55
CA PHE A 27 -6.73 -11.84 9.23
C PHE A 27 -6.76 -10.58 8.37
N HIS A 28 -6.06 -9.57 8.82
CA HIS A 28 -5.83 -8.31 8.12
C HIS A 28 -4.33 -8.04 8.06
N VAL A 29 -3.82 -7.80 6.86
CA VAL A 29 -2.43 -7.44 6.63
C VAL A 29 -2.40 -5.98 6.16
N PHE A 30 -1.53 -5.18 6.73
CA PHE A 30 -1.34 -3.79 6.36
C PHE A 30 0.08 -3.60 5.82
N ALA A 31 0.21 -2.95 4.67
CA ALA A 31 1.49 -2.69 4.04
C ALA A 31 1.62 -1.21 3.68
N ASP A 32 2.82 -0.68 3.80
CA ASP A 32 3.16 0.69 3.46
C ASP A 32 4.60 0.81 2.99
N GLY A 33 4.94 1.93 2.37
CA GLY A 33 6.28 2.28 1.93
C GLY A 33 6.53 3.78 2.04
N ALA A 34 7.76 4.14 2.32
CA ALA A 34 8.21 5.51 2.47
C ALA A 34 9.56 5.73 1.80
N CYS A 35 9.80 6.93 1.28
CA CYS A 35 11.07 7.34 0.71
C CYS A 35 11.29 8.83 0.98
N GLU A 36 12.40 9.17 1.66
CA GLU A 36 12.72 10.57 2.01
C GLU A 36 14.24 10.79 2.02
N PRO A 37 14.76 11.68 1.15
CA PRO A 37 14.07 12.35 0.05
C PRO A 37 13.64 11.36 -1.05
N ASN A 38 12.70 11.74 -1.89
CA ASN A 38 12.22 10.91 -2.99
C ASN A 38 12.68 11.48 -4.34
N PRO A 39 13.59 10.82 -5.13
CA PRO A 39 14.25 9.54 -4.84
C PRO A 39 15.33 9.64 -3.75
N GLY A 40 15.65 8.50 -3.15
CA GLY A 40 16.67 8.40 -2.10
C GLY A 40 16.48 7.16 -1.24
N PRO A 41 16.90 7.19 0.03
CA PRO A 41 16.67 6.08 0.93
C PRO A 41 15.18 5.91 1.22
N GLY A 42 14.76 4.67 1.35
CA GLY A 42 13.38 4.32 1.61
C GLY A 42 13.23 3.08 2.48
N GLY A 43 12.01 2.82 2.89
CA GLY A 43 11.66 1.67 3.69
C GLY A 43 10.26 1.16 3.38
N TRP A 44 9.99 -0.06 3.77
CA TRP A 44 8.69 -0.70 3.69
C TRP A 44 8.33 -1.33 5.03
N GLY A 45 7.05 -1.49 5.29
CA GLY A 45 6.54 -2.12 6.50
C GLY A 45 5.31 -2.97 6.24
N VAL A 46 5.21 -4.06 7.00
CA VAL A 46 4.07 -4.98 6.98
C VAL A 46 3.67 -5.34 8.40
N ALA A 47 2.40 -5.24 8.72
CA ALA A 47 1.84 -5.66 9.99
C ALA A 47 0.69 -6.65 9.76
N VAL A 48 0.69 -7.75 10.49
CA VAL A 48 -0.33 -8.80 10.42
C VAL A 48 -1.17 -8.78 11.69
N TYR A 49 -2.47 -8.69 11.51
CA TYR A 49 -3.47 -8.68 12.59
C TYR A 49 -4.38 -9.89 12.49
N ARG A 50 -4.70 -10.48 13.62
CA ARG A 50 -5.75 -11.49 13.77
C ARG A 50 -6.75 -11.01 14.80
N ASP A 51 -8.01 -10.88 14.39
CA ASP A 51 -9.09 -10.44 15.28
C ASP A 51 -8.77 -9.13 16.04
N GLY A 52 -8.16 -8.17 15.32
CA GLY A 52 -7.79 -6.86 15.85
C GLY A 52 -6.49 -6.80 16.65
N VAL A 53 -5.75 -7.91 16.77
CA VAL A 53 -4.49 -7.98 17.52
C VAL A 53 -3.32 -8.23 16.58
N GLU A 54 -2.24 -7.43 16.68
CA GLU A 54 -1.02 -7.64 15.92
C GLU A 54 -0.37 -8.98 16.31
N VAL A 55 -0.15 -9.84 15.34
CA VAL A 55 0.45 -11.17 15.55
C VAL A 55 1.80 -11.33 14.87
N ALA A 56 2.13 -10.49 13.90
CA ALA A 56 3.44 -10.46 13.23
C ALA A 56 3.69 -9.09 12.60
N SER A 57 4.95 -8.76 12.41
CA SER A 57 5.36 -7.57 11.66
C SER A 57 6.72 -7.78 11.03
N ASP A 58 6.99 -7.04 9.97
CA ASP A 58 8.28 -7.03 9.28
C ASP A 58 8.52 -5.66 8.65
N HIS A 59 9.77 -5.33 8.42
CA HIS A 59 10.17 -4.10 7.73
C HIS A 59 11.55 -4.26 7.10
N GLY A 60 11.86 -3.39 6.17
CA GLY A 60 13.16 -3.35 5.53
C GLY A 60 13.38 -2.03 4.82
N GLY A 61 14.59 -1.82 4.34
CA GLY A 61 14.97 -0.58 3.69
C GLY A 61 15.82 -0.79 2.44
N ASP A 62 15.93 0.28 1.65
CA ASP A 62 16.77 0.37 0.47
C ASP A 62 17.43 1.76 0.47
N ALA A 63 18.74 1.79 0.24
CA ALA A 63 19.51 3.04 0.27
C ALA A 63 19.23 3.96 -0.93
N ASP A 64 18.75 3.42 -2.04
CA ASP A 64 18.47 4.15 -3.28
C ASP A 64 17.22 3.63 -3.98
N THR A 65 16.11 4.30 -3.74
CA THR A 65 14.81 3.87 -4.23
C THR A 65 13.87 5.05 -4.49
N THR A 66 12.60 4.76 -4.68
CA THR A 66 11.52 5.75 -4.81
C THR A 66 10.34 5.39 -3.90
N ASN A 67 9.47 6.35 -3.64
CA ASN A 67 8.26 6.11 -2.86
C ASN A 67 7.41 4.99 -3.48
N ASN A 68 7.14 5.05 -4.79
CA ASN A 68 6.36 4.03 -5.48
C ASN A 68 6.98 2.64 -5.38
N ARG A 69 8.31 2.53 -5.51
CA ARG A 69 9.01 1.25 -5.34
C ARG A 69 8.85 0.67 -3.94
N MET A 70 8.92 1.53 -2.92
CA MET A 70 8.74 1.08 -1.54
C MET A 70 7.29 0.68 -1.23
N GLU A 71 6.32 1.37 -1.79
CA GLU A 71 4.92 0.96 -1.70
C GLU A 71 4.66 -0.39 -2.37
N LEU A 72 5.23 -0.63 -3.55
CA LEU A 72 5.14 -1.92 -4.25
C LEU A 72 5.90 -3.03 -3.52
N THR A 73 7.05 -2.72 -2.94
CA THR A 73 7.81 -3.68 -2.12
C THR A 73 7.01 -4.05 -0.86
N GLY A 74 6.41 -3.07 -0.20
CA GLY A 74 5.52 -3.31 0.93
C GLY A 74 4.33 -4.19 0.55
N LEU A 75 3.70 -3.91 -0.59
CA LEU A 75 2.61 -4.73 -1.12
C LEU A 75 3.05 -6.18 -1.38
N LEU A 76 4.20 -6.38 -2.03
CA LEU A 76 4.76 -7.71 -2.31
C LEU A 76 5.03 -8.47 -1.01
N ARG A 77 5.67 -7.84 -0.04
CA ARG A 77 5.94 -8.44 1.27
C ARG A 77 4.65 -8.74 2.05
N GLY A 78 3.65 -7.87 1.91
CA GLY A 78 2.32 -8.09 2.47
C GLY A 78 1.61 -9.31 1.86
N ILE A 79 1.71 -9.51 0.56
CA ILE A 79 1.18 -10.70 -0.13
C ILE A 79 1.88 -11.97 0.37
N GLU A 80 3.19 -11.95 0.47
CA GLU A 80 3.99 -13.08 0.98
C GLU A 80 3.59 -13.42 2.42
N ALA A 81 3.44 -12.41 3.29
CA ALA A 81 2.99 -12.60 4.66
C ALA A 81 1.57 -13.18 4.74
N ALA A 82 0.65 -12.68 3.92
CA ALA A 82 -0.72 -13.17 3.85
C ALA A 82 -0.78 -14.63 3.35
N LYS A 83 0.02 -14.99 2.35
CA LYS A 83 0.12 -16.37 1.86
C LYS A 83 0.62 -17.33 2.93
N ALA A 84 1.59 -16.90 3.73
CA ALA A 84 2.14 -17.72 4.81
C ALA A 84 1.12 -18.06 5.91
N LEU A 85 0.01 -17.30 6.00
CA LEU A 85 -1.06 -17.58 6.96
C LEU A 85 -1.86 -18.85 6.61
N GLY A 86 -1.89 -19.24 5.34
CA GLY A 86 -2.67 -20.40 4.88
C GLY A 86 -4.18 -20.26 5.08
N ALA A 87 -4.69 -19.03 5.17
CA ALA A 87 -6.08 -18.69 5.45
C ALA A 87 -6.50 -17.44 4.67
N PRO A 88 -7.81 -17.19 4.47
CA PRO A 88 -8.28 -15.96 3.87
C PRO A 88 -7.78 -14.72 4.62
N ALA A 89 -7.34 -13.70 3.90
CA ALA A 89 -6.86 -12.45 4.45
C ALA A 89 -7.21 -11.27 3.55
N ILE A 90 -7.38 -10.11 4.13
CA ILE A 90 -7.48 -8.85 3.42
C ILE A 90 -6.16 -8.08 3.61
N LEU A 91 -5.54 -7.71 2.50
CA LEU A 91 -4.34 -6.89 2.47
C LEU A 91 -4.72 -5.44 2.17
N TRP A 92 -4.42 -4.57 3.10
CA TRP A 92 -4.76 -3.15 3.06
C TRP A 92 -3.51 -2.31 2.74
N CYS A 93 -3.66 -1.39 1.79
CA CYS A 93 -2.67 -0.37 1.47
C CYS A 93 -3.36 0.99 1.32
N ASP A 94 -2.68 2.06 1.67
CA ASP A 94 -3.17 3.43 1.45
C ASP A 94 -2.71 4.03 0.12
N SER A 95 -1.86 3.35 -0.63
CA SER A 95 -1.46 3.71 -1.98
C SER A 95 -2.49 3.28 -3.01
N GLN A 96 -3.18 4.24 -3.63
CA GLN A 96 -4.09 3.95 -4.74
C GLN A 96 -3.33 3.40 -5.96
N TYR A 97 -2.11 3.86 -6.20
CA TYR A 97 -1.25 3.33 -7.25
C TYR A 97 -1.00 1.83 -7.09
N ALA A 98 -0.61 1.39 -5.90
CA ALA A 98 -0.36 -0.02 -5.61
C ALA A 98 -1.63 -0.87 -5.70
N VAL A 99 -2.73 -0.42 -5.11
CA VAL A 99 -4.00 -1.16 -5.07
C VAL A 99 -4.65 -1.25 -6.45
N LYS A 100 -4.75 -0.15 -7.17
CA LYS A 100 -5.30 -0.14 -8.53
C LYS A 100 -4.43 -0.90 -9.51
N GLY A 101 -3.11 -0.76 -9.38
CA GLY A 101 -2.17 -1.51 -10.20
C GLY A 101 -2.34 -3.01 -10.05
N ALA A 102 -2.43 -3.51 -8.82
CA ALA A 102 -2.59 -4.93 -8.53
C ALA A 102 -3.97 -5.48 -8.94
N ASN A 103 -5.04 -4.72 -8.71
CA ASN A 103 -6.41 -5.18 -8.95
C ASN A 103 -6.87 -4.97 -10.40
N GLU A 104 -6.37 -3.95 -11.10
CA GLU A 104 -6.89 -3.53 -12.40
C GLU A 104 -5.80 -3.53 -13.48
N TRP A 105 -4.76 -2.68 -13.34
CA TRP A 105 -3.84 -2.40 -14.44
C TRP A 105 -2.91 -3.56 -14.78
N MET A 106 -2.47 -4.31 -13.81
CA MET A 106 -1.51 -5.40 -13.96
C MET A 106 -2.03 -6.48 -14.91
N HIS A 107 -3.32 -6.77 -14.88
CA HIS A 107 -3.95 -7.77 -15.75
C HIS A 107 -3.85 -7.37 -17.23
N ASN A 108 -4.04 -6.08 -17.53
CA ASN A 108 -3.89 -5.56 -18.90
C ASN A 108 -2.43 -5.53 -19.33
N TRP A 109 -1.52 -5.11 -18.47
CA TRP A 109 -0.08 -5.11 -18.78
C TRP A 109 0.43 -6.52 -19.09
N LYS A 110 0.00 -7.51 -18.33
CA LYS A 110 0.34 -8.92 -18.56
C LYS A 110 -0.14 -9.40 -19.92
N LYS A 111 -1.38 -9.09 -20.32
CA LYS A 111 -1.94 -9.43 -21.64
C LYS A 111 -1.18 -8.78 -22.78
N GLN A 112 -0.60 -7.61 -22.57
CA GLN A 112 0.16 -6.84 -23.55
C GLN A 112 1.68 -7.11 -23.49
N GLY A 113 2.10 -8.16 -22.82
CA GLY A 113 3.52 -8.53 -22.68
C GLY A 113 4.33 -7.56 -21.82
N TRP A 114 3.68 -6.95 -20.81
CA TRP A 114 4.29 -5.99 -19.88
C TRP A 114 4.77 -4.69 -20.54
N LYS A 115 4.06 -4.24 -21.54
CA LYS A 115 4.31 -2.98 -22.26
C LYS A 115 3.12 -2.05 -22.13
N LYS A 116 3.38 -0.76 -22.08
CA LYS A 116 2.33 0.26 -22.23
C LYS A 116 1.91 0.41 -23.69
N PRO A 117 0.67 0.86 -23.96
CA PRO A 117 0.28 1.29 -25.31
C PRO A 117 1.26 2.34 -25.83
N GLY A 118 1.75 2.18 -27.08
CA GLY A 118 2.69 3.12 -27.69
C GLY A 118 4.17 2.81 -27.51
N ASN A 119 4.53 1.62 -26.99
CA ASN A 119 5.90 1.15 -26.72
C ASN A 119 6.65 1.90 -25.61
N ASP A 120 5.97 2.68 -24.78
CA ASP A 120 6.58 3.26 -23.59
C ASP A 120 6.93 2.17 -22.56
N GLU A 121 8.05 2.33 -21.88
CA GLU A 121 8.46 1.41 -20.82
C GLU A 121 7.52 1.52 -19.62
N LEU A 122 7.10 0.38 -19.10
CA LEU A 122 6.35 0.30 -17.85
C LEU A 122 7.32 0.48 -16.67
N LYS A 123 7.10 1.51 -15.85
CA LYS A 123 7.90 1.74 -14.63
C LYS A 123 7.69 0.61 -13.63
N ASN A 124 8.78 0.22 -12.94
CA ASN A 124 8.76 -0.78 -11.87
C ASN A 124 8.29 -2.16 -12.34
N ILE A 125 8.54 -2.49 -13.61
CA ILE A 125 8.06 -3.73 -14.23
C ILE A 125 8.46 -4.97 -13.44
N GLU A 126 9.68 -5.05 -12.94
CA GLU A 126 10.18 -6.20 -12.17
C GLU A 126 9.41 -6.40 -10.86
N LEU A 127 9.01 -5.33 -10.20
CA LEU A 127 8.16 -5.39 -9.00
C LEU A 127 6.74 -5.84 -9.34
N TRP A 128 6.17 -5.32 -10.42
CA TRP A 128 4.84 -5.73 -10.88
C TRP A 128 4.81 -7.20 -11.29
N GLN A 129 5.85 -7.68 -11.98
CA GLN A 129 5.98 -9.10 -12.33
C GLN A 129 6.12 -9.98 -11.08
N SER A 130 6.87 -9.54 -10.08
CA SER A 130 7.00 -10.26 -8.81
C SER A 130 5.67 -10.31 -8.05
N ILE A 131 4.90 -9.23 -8.07
CA ILE A 131 3.55 -9.18 -7.48
C ILE A 131 2.60 -10.14 -8.20
N ASP A 132 2.63 -10.18 -9.53
CA ASP A 132 1.83 -11.11 -10.33
C ASP A 132 2.14 -12.57 -9.99
N VAL A 133 3.41 -12.92 -9.90
CA VAL A 133 3.83 -14.27 -9.50
C VAL A 133 3.37 -14.60 -8.07
N ALA A 134 3.52 -13.66 -7.14
CA ALA A 134 3.11 -13.85 -5.75
C ALA A 134 1.59 -14.05 -5.61
N LEU A 135 0.78 -13.36 -6.42
CA LEU A 135 -0.68 -13.49 -6.44
C LEU A 135 -1.17 -14.75 -7.16
N SER A 136 -0.33 -15.42 -7.94
CA SER A 136 -0.69 -16.67 -8.60
C SER A 136 -1.03 -17.75 -7.56
N GLY A 137 -2.25 -18.29 -7.64
CA GLY A 137 -2.76 -19.26 -6.67
C GLY A 137 -3.10 -18.69 -5.29
N ALA A 138 -3.17 -17.38 -5.14
CA ALA A 138 -3.50 -16.69 -3.89
C ALA A 138 -4.93 -16.13 -3.89
N ASP A 139 -5.91 -16.88 -4.36
CA ASP A 139 -7.32 -16.44 -4.55
C ASP A 139 -8.00 -16.04 -3.25
N GLN A 140 -7.50 -16.49 -2.12
CA GLN A 140 -8.00 -16.16 -0.79
C GLN A 140 -7.51 -14.83 -0.24
N ILE A 141 -6.61 -14.14 -0.96
CA ILE A 141 -6.09 -12.82 -0.58
C ILE A 141 -6.82 -11.75 -1.39
N ILE A 142 -7.43 -10.81 -0.69
CA ILE A 142 -8.11 -9.66 -1.29
C ILE A 142 -7.30 -8.41 -0.98
N ILE A 143 -6.94 -7.64 -2.01
CA ILE A 143 -6.22 -6.37 -1.85
C ILE A 143 -7.22 -5.22 -1.88
N ARG A 144 -7.20 -4.37 -0.85
CA ARG A 144 -8.10 -3.23 -0.68
C ARG A 144 -7.36 -1.97 -0.29
N TRP A 145 -7.89 -0.86 -0.73
CA TRP A 145 -7.44 0.45 -0.30
C TRP A 145 -8.04 0.84 1.04
N CYS A 146 -7.23 1.45 1.90
CA CYS A 146 -7.68 2.17 3.08
C CYS A 146 -7.12 3.58 3.08
N LYS A 147 -7.78 4.48 3.80
CA LYS A 147 -7.30 5.87 3.90
C LYS A 147 -6.09 5.93 4.84
N GLY A 148 -5.00 6.54 4.36
CA GLY A 148 -3.81 6.81 5.16
C GLY A 148 -4.02 7.92 6.19
N HIS A 149 -3.29 7.86 7.30
CA HIS A 149 -3.30 8.85 8.40
C HIS A 149 -4.71 9.17 8.94
N ALA A 150 -5.56 8.16 9.03
CA ALA A 150 -6.97 8.31 9.38
C ALA A 150 -7.38 7.57 10.66
N GLY A 151 -6.42 7.19 11.51
CA GLY A 151 -6.67 6.51 12.77
C GLY A 151 -6.89 5.00 12.63
N ILE A 152 -6.57 4.39 11.48
CA ILE A 152 -6.62 2.94 11.30
C ILE A 152 -5.34 2.35 11.89
N ALA A 153 -5.44 1.62 12.99
CA ALA A 153 -4.29 1.17 13.78
C ALA A 153 -3.29 0.37 12.95
N GLY A 154 -3.74 -0.56 12.11
CA GLY A 154 -2.85 -1.37 11.27
C GLY A 154 -2.15 -0.56 10.19
N ASN A 155 -2.82 0.43 9.60
CA ASN A 155 -2.21 1.33 8.63
C ASN A 155 -1.15 2.22 9.28
N GLU A 156 -1.42 2.78 10.46
CA GLU A 156 -0.45 3.57 11.21
C GLU A 156 0.76 2.72 11.64
N ARG A 157 0.53 1.46 12.00
CA ARG A 157 1.62 0.53 12.31
C ARG A 157 2.50 0.22 11.10
N ALA A 158 1.91 0.00 9.94
CA ALA A 158 2.65 -0.22 8.70
C ALA A 158 3.47 1.03 8.30
N ASP A 159 2.92 2.22 8.49
CA ASP A 159 3.64 3.50 8.30
C ASP A 159 4.84 3.61 9.26
N GLU A 160 4.66 3.33 10.54
CA GLU A 160 5.75 3.30 11.53
C GLU A 160 6.85 2.31 11.12
N LEU A 161 6.48 1.11 10.70
CA LEU A 161 7.43 0.08 10.25
C LEU A 161 8.18 0.50 8.98
N SER A 162 7.52 1.16 8.04
CA SER A 162 8.15 1.69 6.83
C SER A 162 9.20 2.76 7.19
N ASN A 163 8.92 3.60 8.18
CA ASN A 163 9.87 4.59 8.67
C ASN A 163 11.05 3.97 9.43
N LEU A 164 10.84 2.87 10.16
CA LEU A 164 11.93 2.07 10.75
C LEU A 164 12.83 1.46 9.66
N GLY A 165 12.23 0.95 8.58
CA GLY A 165 12.97 0.46 7.42
C GLY A 165 13.80 1.56 6.75
N LEU A 166 13.23 2.74 6.57
CA LEU A 166 13.92 3.90 6.03
C LEU A 166 15.10 4.30 6.94
N ALA A 167 14.91 4.36 8.25
CA ALA A 167 15.97 4.68 9.20
C ALA A 167 17.12 3.66 9.15
N SER A 168 16.83 2.38 8.94
CA SER A 168 17.83 1.34 8.72
C SER A 168 18.63 1.57 7.45
N ALA A 169 18.01 2.03 6.38
CA ALA A 169 18.64 2.33 5.10
C ALA A 169 19.63 3.50 5.19
N LEU A 170 19.41 4.44 6.11
CA LEU A 170 20.32 5.57 6.35
C LEU A 170 21.62 5.17 7.06
N GLN A 171 21.71 3.96 7.60
CA GLN A 171 22.88 3.45 8.36
C GLN A 171 23.79 2.56 7.51
N ILE A 172 23.49 2.39 6.23
CA ILE A 172 24.25 1.55 5.29
C ILE A 172 25.40 2.35 4.67
#